data_aaf59179657041ad9cd08a5efcdc9029
#
_entry.id   aaf59179657041ad9cd08a5efcdc9029
#
_cell.length_a   1.000
_cell.length_b   1.000
_cell.length_c   1.000
_cell.angle_alpha   90.00
_cell.angle_beta   90.00
_cell.angle_gamma   90.00
#
_symmetry.space_group_name_H-M   'P 1'
#
loop_
_entity.id
_entity.type
_entity.pdbx_description
1 polymer ?
#
loop_
_entity_poly.entity_id
_entity_poly.type
_entity_poly.pdbx_seq_one_letter_code
_entity_poly.pdbx_strand_id
1 'polypeptide(L)'
;MKTITLYGLQMLVGLVALAAGYAKLTGMGFIAEPFAMIGLGKTFLMLAGAAEILAGLCLLFPRSGVVGALLLTSVMVGTMGASLGHVISSRGAADQFTVSQTFRTAVQADAMVRPAVVIKKSQGWDI
;
A
#
# COMPACT_ATOMS: atom_id res chain seq x y z
N MET A 1 20.16 20.89 30.54
CA MET A 1 20.24 20.90 29.05
C MET A 1 19.42 19.79 28.38
N LYS A 2 19.51 18.53 28.82
CA LYS A 2 18.79 17.40 28.17
C LYS A 2 17.27 17.58 28.09
N THR A 3 16.64 18.14 29.11
CA THR A 3 15.18 18.33 29.18
C THR A 3 14.68 19.39 28.17
N ILE A 4 15.41 20.47 27.97
CA ILE A 4 15.06 21.53 27.03
C ILE A 4 15.13 21.02 25.59
N THR A 5 16.15 20.22 25.27
CA THR A 5 16.30 19.61 23.94
C THR A 5 15.17 18.61 23.65
N LEU A 6 14.76 17.81 24.62
CA LEU A 6 13.63 16.89 24.50
C LEU A 6 12.30 17.62 24.22
N TYR A 7 12.01 18.69 24.96
CA TYR A 7 10.82 19.49 24.72
C TYR A 7 10.85 20.20 23.36
N GLY A 8 12.01 20.73 22.95
CA GLY A 8 12.17 21.32 21.63
C GLY A 8 11.91 20.32 20.50
N LEU A 9 12.45 19.12 20.61
CA LEU A 9 12.22 18.06 19.64
C LEU A 9 10.75 17.60 19.64
N GLN A 10 10.14 17.47 20.82
CA GLN A 10 8.73 17.10 20.94
C GLN A 10 7.81 18.14 20.29
N MET A 11 8.05 19.44 20.50
CA MET A 11 7.33 20.53 19.86
C MET A 11 7.49 20.49 18.33
N LEU A 12 8.70 20.26 17.84
CA LEU A 12 8.97 20.16 16.41
C LEU A 12 8.18 19.02 15.77
N VAL A 13 8.22 17.82 16.36
CA VAL A 13 7.48 16.65 15.88
C VAL A 13 5.97 16.89 15.93
N GLY A 14 5.47 17.52 16.99
CA GLY A 14 4.06 17.88 17.12
C GLY A 14 3.59 18.84 16.02
N LEU A 15 4.38 19.86 15.69
CA LEU A 15 4.09 20.79 14.60
C LEU A 15 4.09 20.12 13.23
N VAL A 16 5.07 19.25 12.98
CA VAL A 16 5.14 18.46 11.72
C VAL A 16 3.92 17.54 11.59
N ALA A 17 3.52 16.87 12.67
CA ALA A 17 2.33 16.02 12.68
C ALA A 17 1.04 16.81 12.39
N LEU A 18 0.90 18.01 12.97
CA LEU A 18 -0.23 18.89 12.68
C LEU A 18 -0.26 19.33 11.21
N ALA A 19 0.87 19.71 10.65
CA ALA A 19 0.98 20.10 9.25
C ALA A 19 0.65 18.94 8.30
N ALA A 20 1.15 17.73 8.59
CA ALA A 20 0.87 16.53 7.81
C ALA A 20 -0.61 16.12 7.89
N GLY A 21 -1.20 16.16 9.08
CA GLY A 21 -2.61 15.87 9.28
C GLY A 21 -3.52 16.89 8.54
N TYR A 22 -3.19 18.18 8.61
CA TYR A 22 -3.89 19.23 7.90
C TYR A 22 -3.84 19.03 6.38
N ALA A 23 -2.65 18.73 5.84
CA ALA A 23 -2.47 18.48 4.41
C ALA A 23 -3.30 17.27 3.91
N LYS A 24 -3.44 16.22 4.74
CA LYS A 24 -4.31 15.06 4.44
C LYS A 24 -5.80 15.43 4.46
N LEU A 25 -6.23 16.25 5.42
CA LEU A 25 -7.63 16.69 5.50
C LEU A 25 -8.03 17.61 4.35
N THR A 26 -7.12 18.47 3.90
CA THR A 26 -7.35 19.35 2.74
C THR A 26 -7.29 18.62 1.40
N GLY A 27 -6.86 17.35 1.39
CA GLY A 27 -6.83 16.52 0.20
C GLY A 27 -5.87 17.02 -0.87
N MET A 28 -4.71 17.57 -0.47
CA MET A 28 -3.68 17.98 -1.42
C MET A 28 -3.30 16.81 -2.33
N GLY A 29 -3.41 16.99 -3.65
CA GLY A 29 -3.32 15.94 -4.66
C GLY A 29 -2.08 15.05 -4.52
N PHE A 30 -0.91 15.61 -4.24
CA PHE A 30 0.33 14.85 -4.08
C PHE A 30 0.34 13.89 -2.87
N ILE A 31 -0.57 14.09 -1.89
CA ILE A 31 -0.75 13.18 -0.75
C ILE A 31 -1.90 12.20 -1.03
N ALA A 32 -2.96 12.66 -1.68
CA ALA A 32 -4.15 11.85 -1.95
C ALA A 32 -3.91 10.78 -3.03
N GLU A 33 -3.12 11.07 -4.07
CA GLU A 33 -2.83 10.15 -5.16
C GLU A 33 -2.21 8.80 -4.71
N PRO A 34 -1.16 8.77 -3.89
CA PRO A 34 -0.60 7.49 -3.42
C PRO A 34 -1.61 6.63 -2.66
N PHE A 35 -2.49 7.26 -1.87
CA PHE A 35 -3.53 6.55 -1.12
C PHE A 35 -4.66 6.04 -2.02
N ALA A 36 -5.00 6.78 -3.06
CA ALA A 36 -5.97 6.34 -4.06
C ALA A 36 -5.46 5.13 -4.86
N MET A 37 -4.18 5.12 -5.22
CA MET A 37 -3.53 4.00 -5.91
C MET A 37 -3.53 2.70 -5.07
N ILE A 38 -3.50 2.84 -3.75
CA ILE A 38 -3.50 1.69 -2.81
C ILE A 38 -4.94 1.21 -2.52
N GLY A 39 -5.97 1.84 -3.11
CA GLY A 39 -7.36 1.49 -2.84
C GLY A 39 -7.86 1.94 -1.46
N LEU A 40 -7.06 2.69 -0.72
CA LEU A 40 -7.45 3.31 0.54
C LEU A 40 -8.28 4.56 0.22
N GLY A 41 -9.58 4.45 0.41
CA GLY A 41 -10.53 5.52 0.09
C GLY A 41 -10.29 6.82 0.87
N LYS A 42 -10.91 7.90 0.39
CA LYS A 42 -10.86 9.24 1.00
C LYS A 42 -11.18 9.23 2.51
N THR A 43 -12.04 8.32 2.95
CA THR A 43 -12.41 8.15 4.38
C THR A 43 -11.19 7.74 5.22
N PHE A 44 -10.37 6.81 4.73
CA PHE A 44 -9.17 6.38 5.43
C PHE A 44 -8.14 7.52 5.54
N LEU A 45 -7.97 8.29 4.47
CA LEU A 45 -7.09 9.46 4.46
C LEU A 45 -7.53 10.51 5.50
N MET A 46 -8.84 10.78 5.59
CA MET A 46 -9.40 11.70 6.58
C MET A 46 -9.22 11.19 8.01
N LEU A 47 -9.45 9.90 8.26
CA LEU A 47 -9.23 9.30 9.58
C LEU A 47 -7.76 9.36 10.00
N ALA A 48 -6.85 9.04 9.10
CA ALA A 48 -5.42 9.13 9.36
C ALA A 48 -4.98 10.59 9.64
N GLY A 49 -5.46 11.56 8.86
CA GLY A 49 -5.19 12.97 9.07
C GLY A 49 -5.73 13.48 10.40
N ALA A 50 -6.95 13.10 10.78
CA ALA A 50 -7.54 13.45 12.08
C ALA A 50 -6.74 12.86 13.25
N ALA A 51 -6.33 11.59 13.14
CA ALA A 51 -5.51 10.93 14.16
C ALA A 51 -4.13 11.61 14.30
N GLU A 52 -3.50 12.04 13.19
CA GLU A 52 -2.24 12.79 13.22
C GLU A 52 -2.39 14.15 13.90
N ILE A 53 -3.49 14.86 13.65
CA ILE A 53 -3.77 16.15 14.34
C ILE A 53 -3.93 15.91 15.84
N LEU A 54 -4.71 14.93 16.25
CA LEU A 54 -4.88 14.58 17.66
C LEU A 54 -3.55 14.21 18.32
N ALA A 55 -2.74 13.39 17.66
CA ALA A 55 -1.41 13.03 18.13
C ALA A 55 -0.50 14.25 18.26
N GLY A 56 -0.49 15.14 17.25
CA GLY A 56 0.28 16.39 17.26
C GLY A 56 -0.15 17.29 18.42
N LEU A 57 -1.45 17.46 18.66
CA LEU A 57 -1.96 18.23 19.80
C LEU A 57 -1.53 17.60 21.13
N CYS A 58 -1.62 16.29 21.27
CA CYS A 58 -1.14 15.59 22.47
C CYS A 58 0.36 15.77 22.69
N LEU A 59 1.16 15.84 21.63
CA LEU A 59 2.59 16.10 21.75
C LEU A 59 2.90 17.52 22.22
N LEU A 60 2.08 18.53 21.85
CA LEU A 60 2.28 19.89 22.31
C LEU A 60 2.09 20.04 23.82
N PHE A 61 1.31 19.16 24.46
CA PHE A 61 1.13 19.20 25.92
C PHE A 61 2.18 18.31 26.60
N PRO A 62 3.03 18.85 27.50
CA PRO A 62 4.12 18.10 28.12
C PRO A 62 3.67 16.86 28.92
N ARG A 63 2.44 16.91 29.46
CA ARG A 63 1.87 15.80 30.24
C ARG A 63 1.34 14.64 29.41
N SER A 64 0.95 14.89 28.16
CA SER A 64 0.37 13.89 27.24
C SER A 64 1.32 13.48 26.12
N GLY A 65 2.56 13.92 26.16
CA GLY A 65 3.56 13.65 25.10
C GLY A 65 3.76 12.17 24.80
N VAL A 66 3.73 11.31 25.83
CA VAL A 66 3.84 9.85 25.65
C VAL A 66 2.64 9.29 24.88
N VAL A 67 1.43 9.74 25.22
CA VAL A 67 0.19 9.32 24.54
C VAL A 67 0.21 9.78 23.09
N GLY A 68 0.62 11.04 22.83
CA GLY A 68 0.78 11.57 21.48
C GLY A 68 1.80 10.81 20.65
N ALA A 69 2.93 10.45 21.24
CA ALA A 69 3.96 9.65 20.57
C ALA A 69 3.46 8.24 20.22
N LEU A 70 2.75 7.58 21.12
CA LEU A 70 2.13 6.26 20.87
C LEU A 70 1.09 6.33 19.76
N LEU A 71 0.20 7.33 19.80
CA LEU A 71 -0.79 7.55 18.75
C LEU A 71 -0.13 7.78 17.38
N LEU A 72 0.85 8.66 17.31
CA LEU A 72 1.56 8.96 16.07
C LEU A 72 2.26 7.73 15.52
N THR A 73 2.95 6.97 16.37
CA THR A 73 3.62 5.72 15.98
C THR A 73 2.60 4.70 15.46
N SER A 74 1.46 4.54 16.12
CA SER A 74 0.41 3.61 15.69
C SER A 74 -0.16 3.96 14.31
N VAL A 75 -0.40 5.25 14.05
CA VAL A 75 -0.87 5.73 12.74
C VAL A 75 0.18 5.49 11.67
N MET A 76 1.46 5.77 11.94
CA MET A 76 2.55 5.56 10.98
C MET A 76 2.76 4.09 10.67
N VAL A 77 2.76 3.22 11.67
CA VAL A 77 2.87 1.76 11.49
C VAL A 77 1.65 1.22 10.74
N GLY A 78 0.44 1.71 11.05
CA GLY A 78 -0.79 1.31 10.37
C GLY A 78 -0.79 1.70 8.88
N THR A 79 -0.39 2.92 8.55
CA THR A 79 -0.31 3.37 7.14
C THR A 79 0.78 2.66 6.36
N MET A 80 1.95 2.42 6.95
CA MET A 80 3.00 1.62 6.33
C MET A 80 2.59 0.16 6.14
N GLY A 81 1.95 -0.45 7.15
CA GLY A 81 1.46 -1.81 7.06
C GLY A 81 0.42 -2.00 5.97
N ALA A 82 -0.51 -1.06 5.83
CA ALA A 82 -1.50 -1.07 4.75
C ALA A 82 -0.84 -0.94 3.36
N SER A 83 0.14 -0.05 3.22
CA SER A 83 0.87 0.14 1.97
C SER A 83 1.66 -1.12 1.58
N LEU A 84 2.37 -1.74 2.52
CA LEU A 84 3.11 -2.98 2.29
C LEU A 84 2.18 -4.14 1.94
N GLY A 85 1.07 -4.29 2.66
CA GLY A 85 0.06 -5.31 2.39
C GLY A 85 -0.49 -5.23 0.97
N HIS A 86 -0.77 -4.00 0.49
CA HIS A 86 -1.23 -3.79 -0.88
C HIS A 86 -0.16 -4.15 -1.92
N VAL A 87 1.10 -3.74 -1.70
CA VAL A 87 2.21 -4.07 -2.62
C VAL A 87 2.43 -5.58 -2.72
N ILE A 88 2.36 -6.30 -1.60
CA ILE A 88 2.49 -7.76 -1.58
C ILE A 88 1.31 -8.42 -2.30
N SER A 89 0.09 -7.95 -2.05
CA SER A 89 -1.12 -8.48 -2.69
C SER A 89 -1.12 -8.23 -4.21
N SER A 90 -0.72 -7.05 -4.65
CA SER A 90 -0.66 -6.72 -6.09
C SER A 90 0.40 -7.54 -6.83
N ARG A 91 1.54 -7.82 -6.20
CA ARG A 91 2.56 -8.72 -6.76
C ARG A 91 2.03 -10.14 -6.91
N GLY A 92 1.40 -10.68 -5.88
CA GLY A 92 0.79 -12.01 -5.95
C GLY A 92 -0.27 -12.15 -7.04
N ALA A 93 -1.09 -11.12 -7.25
CA ALA A 93 -2.06 -11.09 -8.34
C ALA A 93 -1.40 -11.03 -9.72
N ALA A 94 -0.32 -10.26 -9.88
CA ALA A 94 0.43 -10.19 -11.13
C ALA A 94 1.09 -11.54 -11.47
N ASP A 95 1.66 -12.21 -10.49
CA ASP A 95 2.27 -13.53 -10.68
C ASP A 95 1.24 -14.58 -11.10
N GLN A 96 0.06 -14.60 -10.46
CA GLN A 96 -1.04 -15.49 -10.83
C GLN A 96 -1.54 -15.21 -12.26
N PHE A 97 -1.65 -13.96 -12.65
CA PHE A 97 -2.05 -13.59 -14.01
C PHE A 97 -1.05 -14.10 -15.04
N THR A 98 0.24 -13.91 -14.80
CA THR A 98 1.32 -14.38 -15.70
C THR A 98 1.30 -15.89 -15.85
N VAL A 99 1.18 -16.64 -14.74
CA VAL A 99 1.10 -18.10 -14.76
C VAL A 99 -0.13 -18.59 -15.53
N SER A 100 -1.29 -17.96 -15.32
CA SER A 100 -2.52 -18.35 -16.03
C SER A 100 -2.43 -18.09 -17.55
N GLN A 101 -1.82 -17.01 -17.97
CA GLN A 101 -1.58 -16.70 -19.38
C GLN A 101 -0.62 -17.71 -20.03
N THR A 102 0.48 -18.01 -19.36
CA THR A 102 1.46 -19.01 -19.83
C THR A 102 0.82 -20.37 -19.99
N PHE A 103 0.00 -20.81 -19.03
CA PHE A 103 -0.72 -22.07 -19.08
C PHE A 103 -1.72 -22.11 -20.25
N ARG A 104 -2.51 -21.06 -20.46
CA ARG A 104 -3.44 -20.94 -21.59
C ARG A 104 -2.72 -21.04 -22.92
N THR A 105 -1.60 -20.36 -23.10
CA THR A 105 -0.81 -20.40 -24.32
C THR A 105 -0.26 -21.79 -24.59
N ALA A 106 0.23 -22.48 -23.55
CA ALA A 106 0.73 -23.85 -23.68
C ALA A 106 -0.38 -24.84 -24.08
N VAL A 107 -1.58 -24.73 -23.48
CA VAL A 107 -2.75 -25.56 -23.83
C VAL A 107 -3.22 -25.32 -25.25
N GLN A 108 -3.23 -24.06 -25.70
CA GLN A 108 -3.57 -23.73 -27.10
C GLN A 108 -2.56 -24.26 -28.11
N ALA A 109 -1.27 -24.20 -27.78
CA ALA A 109 -0.22 -24.76 -28.61
C ALA A 109 -0.37 -26.28 -28.77
N ASP A 110 -0.65 -27.02 -27.67
CA ASP A 110 -0.91 -28.46 -27.71
C ASP A 110 -2.16 -28.80 -28.54
N ALA A 111 -3.23 -28.00 -28.40
CA ALA A 111 -4.45 -28.18 -29.16
C ALA A 111 -4.26 -27.94 -30.68
N MET A 112 -3.34 -27.10 -31.07
CA MET A 112 -3.00 -26.91 -32.50
C MET A 112 -2.16 -28.06 -33.07
N VAL A 113 -1.29 -28.64 -32.27
CA VAL A 113 -0.39 -29.72 -32.72
C VAL A 113 -1.13 -31.06 -32.85
N ARG A 114 -2.05 -31.39 -31.94
CA ARG A 114 -2.79 -32.64 -31.91
C ARG A 114 -3.57 -32.96 -33.20
N PRO A 115 -4.38 -32.04 -33.77
CA PRO A 115 -5.10 -32.34 -35.00
C PRO A 115 -4.16 -32.59 -36.20
N ALA A 116 -3.05 -31.89 -36.28
CA ALA A 116 -2.07 -32.09 -37.35
C ALA A 116 -1.43 -33.50 -37.30
N VAL A 117 -1.15 -34.01 -36.11
CA VAL A 117 -0.60 -35.37 -35.91
C VAL A 117 -1.62 -36.44 -36.27
N VAL A 118 -2.89 -36.24 -35.91
CA VAL A 118 -3.99 -37.16 -36.22
C VAL A 118 -4.23 -37.23 -37.73
N ILE A 119 -4.26 -36.11 -38.43
CA ILE A 119 -4.44 -36.05 -39.90
C ILE A 119 -3.29 -36.79 -40.61
N LYS A 120 -2.03 -36.61 -40.17
CA LYS A 120 -0.87 -37.26 -40.75
C LYS A 120 -0.92 -38.77 -40.60
N LYS A 121 -1.46 -39.31 -39.48
CA LYS A 121 -1.65 -40.71 -39.22
C LYS A 121 -2.78 -41.35 -40.05
N SER A 122 -3.81 -40.56 -40.38
CA SER A 122 -4.96 -41.04 -41.16
C SER A 122 -4.70 -41.05 -42.67
N GLN A 123 -3.67 -40.37 -43.17
CA GLN A 123 -3.29 -40.35 -44.60
C GLN A 123 -2.36 -41.49 -45.02
N GLY A 124 -2.16 -42.51 -44.14
CA GLY A 124 -1.60 -43.78 -44.52
C GLY A 124 -0.28 -43.69 -45.31
N TRP A 125 0.75 -43.16 -44.70
CA TRP A 125 2.11 -43.32 -45.19
C TRP A 125 2.66 -44.63 -44.63
N ASP A 126 2.15 -45.74 -45.14
CA ASP A 126 2.76 -47.06 -45.00
C ASP A 126 3.89 -47.13 -46.02
N ILE A 127 5.12 -46.96 -45.52
CA ILE A 127 6.33 -47.37 -46.19
C ILE A 127 6.93 -48.45 -45.32
#